data_7d98a7d77002d5802e850a075b90edc9
#
_entry.id   7d98a7d77002d5802e850a075b90edc9
#
_cell.length_a   1.000
_cell.length_b   1.000
_cell.length_c   1.000
_cell.angle_alpha   90.00
_cell.angle_beta   90.00
_cell.angle_gamma   90.00
#
_symmetry.space_group_name_H-M   'P 1'
#
loop_
_entity.id
_entity.type
_entity.pdbx_description
1 polymer ?
#
loop_
_entity_poly.entity_id
_entity_poly.type
_entity_poly.pdbx_seq_one_letter_code
_entity_poly.pdbx_strand_id
1 'polypeptide(L)'
;MAVLNQFQKYSQGENTVTNNVLLMLSNLYEINPNFYEEFINGLTDSDQYEVIPMFSQQIGNRGDGIIDGNIQLKASKIIFETKLHELEGVEKLMKYSKSFNAGEYNLLFHLSSKKYDEFEVENIKNKLNELKGIGKVNFFSLNYQDLVDQLKALVNKHQYEHNLQRLNENFENYCIGMGLMPKSNHVLRAMACGQSFELNLKHKFYFDSASRGYSDFNYLGFYKLKSIQYIGKVENIIEADWDETNGLNVKSFKFLPTDEQKKRLIESIKESIDGGWNIGMNHRFFLLKDITSTDYRKTSPGGIFRVRYFNLEDLLPKVPNDIETIASVLKSKTWE
;
A
#
# COMPACT_ATOMS: atom_id res chain seq x y z
N MET A 1 19.94 -5.55 16.15
CA MET A 1 19.49 -6.94 16.41
C MET A 1 18.29 -7.19 15.53
N ALA A 2 18.26 -8.29 14.77
CA ALA A 2 17.04 -8.67 14.04
C ALA A 2 16.02 -9.18 15.07
N VAL A 3 14.83 -8.57 15.09
CA VAL A 3 13.72 -9.04 15.92
C VAL A 3 13.21 -10.35 15.32
N LEU A 4 13.13 -11.40 16.12
CA LEU A 4 12.61 -12.70 15.71
C LEU A 4 11.11 -12.56 15.42
N ASN A 5 10.68 -12.84 14.19
CA ASN A 5 9.28 -12.84 13.78
C ASN A 5 8.84 -14.28 13.49
N GLN A 6 7.65 -14.66 13.96
CA GLN A 6 7.07 -15.99 13.71
C GLN A 6 6.65 -16.17 12.24
N PHE A 7 6.37 -15.09 11.51
CA PHE A 7 6.05 -15.11 10.10
C PHE A 7 7.33 -14.99 9.28
N GLN A 8 7.59 -15.98 8.44
CA GLN A 8 8.85 -16.09 7.73
C GLN A 8 8.66 -15.99 6.22
N LYS A 9 9.71 -15.50 5.56
CA LYS A 9 9.78 -15.41 4.10
C LYS A 9 10.43 -16.67 3.53
N TYR A 10 9.67 -17.39 2.72
CA TYR A 10 10.17 -18.54 1.94
C TYR A 10 10.31 -18.16 0.45
N SER A 11 10.84 -19.07 -0.37
CA SER A 11 11.19 -18.79 -1.76
C SER A 11 10.02 -18.61 -2.74
N GLN A 12 8.81 -19.07 -2.39
CA GLN A 12 7.62 -18.96 -3.25
C GLN A 12 6.63 -17.93 -2.67
N GLY A 13 6.54 -16.76 -3.31
CA GLY A 13 5.85 -15.58 -2.76
C GLY A 13 4.39 -15.79 -2.34
N GLU A 14 3.50 -16.23 -3.25
CA GLU A 14 2.06 -16.35 -2.97
C GLU A 14 1.77 -17.43 -1.91
N ASN A 15 2.34 -18.63 -2.06
CA ASN A 15 2.17 -19.71 -1.09
C ASN A 15 2.65 -19.33 0.31
N THR A 16 3.74 -18.58 0.39
CA THR A 16 4.25 -18.05 1.66
C THR A 16 3.26 -17.12 2.32
N VAL A 17 2.66 -16.22 1.55
CA VAL A 17 1.70 -15.25 2.08
C VAL A 17 0.44 -15.96 2.56
N THR A 18 -0.12 -16.88 1.77
CA THR A 18 -1.27 -17.69 2.16
C THR A 18 -1.00 -18.43 3.48
N ASN A 19 0.15 -19.11 3.56
CA ASN A 19 0.51 -19.85 4.76
C ASN A 19 0.61 -18.94 6.01
N ASN A 20 1.20 -17.75 5.85
CA ASN A 20 1.32 -16.81 6.97
C ASN A 20 -0.02 -16.17 7.38
N VAL A 21 -0.94 -15.96 6.44
CA VAL A 21 -2.32 -15.54 6.75
C VAL A 21 -3.04 -16.64 7.53
N LEU A 22 -2.97 -17.90 7.08
CA LEU A 22 -3.56 -19.03 7.81
C LEU A 22 -2.92 -19.22 9.18
N LEU A 23 -1.60 -19.06 9.32
CA LEU A 23 -0.89 -19.12 10.58
C LEU A 23 -1.34 -18.00 11.54
N MET A 24 -1.55 -16.80 11.05
CA MET A 24 -2.10 -15.69 11.84
C MET A 24 -3.49 -16.03 12.37
N LEU A 25 -4.37 -16.53 11.51
CA LEU A 25 -5.73 -16.92 11.89
C LEU A 25 -5.74 -18.09 12.90
N SER A 26 -4.86 -19.10 12.71
CA SER A 26 -4.70 -20.20 13.64
C SER A 26 -4.22 -19.74 15.02
N ASN A 27 -3.18 -18.88 15.04
CA ASN A 27 -2.69 -18.30 16.31
C ASN A 27 -3.76 -17.46 17.01
N LEU A 28 -4.57 -16.69 16.24
CA LEU A 28 -5.66 -15.91 16.80
C LEU A 28 -6.70 -16.82 17.49
N TYR A 29 -7.04 -17.94 16.86
CA TYR A 29 -7.92 -18.94 17.44
C TYR A 29 -7.31 -19.62 18.68
N GLU A 30 -6.01 -19.94 18.66
CA GLU A 30 -5.29 -20.52 19.78
C GLU A 30 -5.21 -19.57 20.98
N ILE A 31 -5.08 -18.27 20.76
CA ILE A 31 -5.11 -17.26 21.83
C ILE A 31 -6.50 -17.25 22.47
N ASN A 32 -7.55 -17.10 21.67
CA ASN A 32 -8.93 -17.16 22.13
C ASN A 32 -9.87 -17.37 20.92
N PRO A 33 -10.67 -18.44 20.89
CA PRO A 33 -11.65 -18.67 19.83
C PRO A 33 -12.60 -17.49 19.58
N ASN A 34 -12.97 -16.75 20.63
CA ASN A 34 -13.83 -15.55 20.48
C ASN A 34 -13.14 -14.44 19.70
N PHE A 35 -11.80 -14.29 19.79
CA PHE A 35 -11.06 -13.29 19.01
C PHE A 35 -11.07 -13.64 17.54
N TYR A 36 -10.97 -14.92 17.21
CA TYR A 36 -11.10 -15.37 15.82
C TYR A 36 -12.49 -15.07 15.26
N GLU A 37 -13.53 -15.33 16.05
CA GLU A 37 -14.92 -15.04 15.68
C GLU A 37 -15.15 -13.54 15.48
N GLU A 38 -14.73 -12.70 16.42
CA GLU A 38 -14.77 -11.25 16.30
C GLU A 38 -14.00 -10.74 15.08
N PHE A 39 -12.86 -11.36 14.79
CA PHE A 39 -12.03 -11.01 13.64
C PHE A 39 -12.75 -11.28 12.32
N ILE A 40 -13.29 -12.50 12.13
CA ILE A 40 -14.02 -12.86 10.91
C ILE A 40 -15.28 -12.01 10.77
N ASN A 41 -16.01 -11.78 11.85
CA ASN A 41 -17.21 -10.94 11.86
C ASN A 41 -16.90 -9.51 11.46
N GLY A 42 -15.80 -8.93 11.96
CA GLY A 42 -15.37 -7.59 11.59
C GLY A 42 -14.90 -7.45 10.13
N LEU A 43 -14.45 -8.54 9.50
CA LEU A 43 -14.11 -8.55 8.07
C LEU A 43 -15.35 -8.71 7.16
N THR A 44 -16.46 -9.21 7.67
CA THR A 44 -17.62 -9.62 6.87
C THR A 44 -18.88 -8.79 7.10
N ASP A 45 -18.88 -7.89 8.08
CA ASP A 45 -20.07 -7.14 8.52
C ASP A 45 -21.30 -8.03 8.75
N SER A 46 -21.11 -9.26 9.21
CA SER A 46 -22.17 -10.25 9.36
C SER A 46 -22.24 -10.85 10.77
N ASP A 47 -23.45 -11.31 11.13
CA ASP A 47 -23.76 -11.88 12.41
C ASP A 47 -23.13 -13.29 12.61
N GLN A 48 -22.79 -13.55 13.80
CA GLN A 48 -22.20 -14.69 14.51
C GLN A 48 -22.11 -16.04 13.77
N TYR A 49 -20.89 -16.54 13.62
CA TYR A 49 -20.60 -17.92 13.22
C TYR A 49 -20.09 -18.71 14.43
N GLU A 50 -20.69 -19.87 14.71
CA GLU A 50 -20.11 -20.84 15.67
C GLU A 50 -18.95 -21.59 15.03
N VAL A 51 -17.78 -21.58 15.66
CA VAL A 51 -16.54 -21.90 14.97
C VAL A 51 -15.71 -22.97 15.66
N ILE A 52 -15.54 -24.13 15.01
CA ILE A 52 -14.37 -25.01 15.19
C ILE A 52 -13.66 -25.08 13.83
N PRO A 53 -12.61 -24.28 13.59
CA PRO A 53 -11.94 -24.26 12.31
C PRO A 53 -10.95 -25.42 12.12
N MET A 54 -10.97 -26.01 10.93
CA MET A 54 -9.87 -26.82 10.42
C MET A 54 -9.13 -26.01 9.35
N PHE A 55 -7.84 -25.75 9.57
CA PHE A 55 -6.99 -25.01 8.64
C PHE A 55 -6.26 -25.97 7.72
N SER A 56 -6.33 -25.76 6.41
CA SER A 56 -5.61 -26.55 5.42
C SER A 56 -5.14 -25.71 4.26
N GLN A 57 -4.04 -26.13 3.66
CA GLN A 57 -3.37 -25.42 2.56
C GLN A 57 -3.30 -26.29 1.31
N GLN A 58 -3.36 -25.68 0.14
CA GLN A 58 -3.19 -26.34 -1.16
C GLN A 58 -4.10 -27.56 -1.37
N ILE A 59 -5.39 -27.38 -1.15
CA ILE A 59 -6.39 -28.42 -1.43
C ILE A 59 -6.77 -28.34 -2.90
N GLY A 60 -6.57 -29.41 -3.65
CA GLY A 60 -6.97 -29.48 -5.04
C GLY A 60 -7.48 -30.86 -5.42
N ASN A 61 -8.50 -30.90 -6.27
CA ASN A 61 -8.87 -32.07 -7.06
C ASN A 61 -8.31 -31.90 -8.48
N ARG A 62 -7.91 -33.01 -9.11
CA ARG A 62 -7.43 -32.99 -10.50
C ARG A 62 -8.48 -32.38 -11.42
N GLY A 63 -8.19 -31.19 -11.95
CA GLY A 63 -9.02 -30.47 -12.95
C GLY A 63 -9.68 -29.16 -12.46
N ASP A 64 -9.83 -28.90 -11.15
CA ASP A 64 -10.60 -27.76 -10.62
C ASP A 64 -9.75 -26.57 -10.11
N GLY A 65 -8.42 -26.70 -10.18
CA GLY A 65 -7.49 -25.72 -9.62
C GLY A 65 -7.06 -26.08 -8.21
N ILE A 66 -6.00 -25.40 -7.74
CA ILE A 66 -5.48 -25.54 -6.36
C ILE A 66 -5.92 -24.34 -5.59
N ILE A 67 -6.59 -24.56 -4.45
CA ILE A 67 -7.02 -23.53 -3.50
C ILE A 67 -5.83 -23.25 -2.58
N ASP A 68 -5.42 -21.98 -2.47
CA ASP A 68 -4.25 -21.59 -1.69
C ASP A 68 -4.45 -21.80 -0.18
N GLY A 69 -5.62 -21.48 0.34
CA GLY A 69 -5.94 -21.67 1.75
C GLY A 69 -7.42 -22.00 1.97
N ASN A 70 -7.70 -22.92 2.91
CA ASN A 70 -9.05 -23.32 3.26
C ASN A 70 -9.20 -23.39 4.77
N ILE A 71 -10.30 -22.80 5.28
CA ILE A 71 -10.75 -22.95 6.66
C ILE A 71 -12.13 -23.57 6.59
N GLN A 72 -12.27 -24.75 7.21
CA GLN A 72 -13.54 -25.45 7.26
C GLN A 72 -14.11 -25.40 8.68
N LEU A 73 -15.34 -24.94 8.80
CA LEU A 73 -16.12 -24.87 10.03
C LEU A 73 -17.20 -25.94 10.00
N LYS A 74 -17.74 -26.30 11.14
CA LYS A 74 -18.81 -27.32 11.24
C LYS A 74 -20.05 -26.97 10.43
N ALA A 75 -20.32 -25.67 10.24
CA ALA A 75 -21.44 -25.12 9.46
C ALA A 75 -21.05 -24.11 8.40
N SER A 76 -19.74 -23.91 8.17
CA SER A 76 -19.25 -22.90 7.24
C SER A 76 -17.96 -23.36 6.56
N LYS A 77 -17.76 -22.90 5.34
CA LYS A 77 -16.50 -23.08 4.60
C LYS A 77 -15.96 -21.72 4.21
N ILE A 78 -14.70 -21.48 4.56
CA ILE A 78 -13.99 -20.25 4.21
C ILE A 78 -12.85 -20.59 3.26
N ILE A 79 -12.80 -19.91 2.12
CA ILE A 79 -11.75 -20.04 1.12
C ILE A 79 -11.05 -18.69 1.02
N PHE A 80 -9.71 -18.71 1.12
CA PHE A 80 -8.85 -17.59 0.81
C PHE A 80 -8.16 -17.83 -0.53
N GLU A 81 -8.37 -16.92 -1.48
CA GLU A 81 -7.52 -16.77 -2.65
C GLU A 81 -6.61 -15.58 -2.42
N THR A 82 -5.30 -15.83 -2.39
CA THR A 82 -4.32 -14.80 -2.08
C THR A 82 -3.48 -14.46 -3.30
N LYS A 83 -3.22 -13.17 -3.49
CA LYS A 83 -2.32 -12.62 -4.48
C LYS A 83 -1.39 -11.61 -3.82
N LEU A 84 -0.18 -11.44 -4.36
CA LEU A 84 0.74 -10.43 -3.84
C LEU A 84 0.27 -9.03 -4.21
N HIS A 85 0.12 -8.76 -5.51
CA HIS A 85 -0.12 -7.41 -6.04
C HIS A 85 -1.17 -7.35 -7.15
N GLU A 86 -1.67 -8.48 -7.59
CA GLU A 86 -2.62 -8.59 -8.70
C GLU A 86 -4.02 -8.97 -8.19
N LEU A 87 -5.01 -8.78 -9.03
CA LEU A 87 -6.35 -9.30 -8.81
C LEU A 87 -6.50 -10.61 -9.58
N GLU A 88 -7.20 -11.57 -9.00
CA GLU A 88 -7.47 -12.85 -9.65
C GLU A 88 -8.54 -12.70 -10.72
N GLY A 89 -8.47 -13.50 -11.78
CA GLY A 89 -9.53 -13.54 -12.79
C GLY A 89 -10.85 -14.12 -12.25
N VAL A 90 -11.97 -13.51 -12.62
CA VAL A 90 -13.32 -13.91 -12.18
C VAL A 90 -13.59 -15.40 -12.47
N GLU A 91 -13.15 -15.92 -13.61
CA GLU A 91 -13.33 -17.32 -13.98
C GLU A 91 -12.67 -18.30 -12.99
N LYS A 92 -11.52 -17.92 -12.45
CA LYS A 92 -10.80 -18.72 -11.47
C LYS A 92 -11.49 -18.70 -10.11
N LEU A 93 -12.02 -17.54 -9.70
CA LEU A 93 -12.87 -17.43 -8.51
C LEU A 93 -14.11 -18.33 -8.63
N MET A 94 -14.73 -18.39 -9.82
CA MET A 94 -15.85 -19.28 -10.09
C MET A 94 -15.47 -20.77 -9.99
N LYS A 95 -14.25 -21.15 -10.40
CA LYS A 95 -13.76 -22.53 -10.22
C LYS A 95 -13.61 -22.91 -8.76
N TYR A 96 -13.00 -22.04 -7.95
CA TYR A 96 -12.86 -22.30 -6.51
C TYR A 96 -14.21 -22.43 -5.80
N SER A 97 -15.19 -21.65 -6.24
CA SER A 97 -16.53 -21.69 -5.67
C SER A 97 -17.25 -23.04 -5.84
N LYS A 98 -16.86 -23.85 -6.83
CA LYS A 98 -17.39 -25.21 -7.00
C LYS A 98 -16.99 -26.18 -5.87
N SER A 99 -16.03 -25.82 -5.05
CA SER A 99 -15.64 -26.60 -3.86
C SER A 99 -16.54 -26.35 -2.65
N PHE A 100 -17.46 -25.38 -2.71
CA PHE A 100 -18.45 -25.14 -1.69
C PHE A 100 -19.58 -26.15 -1.71
N ASN A 101 -20.21 -26.39 -0.56
CA ASN A 101 -21.31 -27.33 -0.42
C ASN A 101 -22.64 -26.61 -0.22
N ALA A 102 -23.72 -27.26 -0.66
CA ALA A 102 -25.08 -26.76 -0.38
C ALA A 102 -25.38 -26.86 1.12
N GLY A 103 -26.05 -25.86 1.67
CA GLY A 103 -26.47 -25.83 3.07
C GLY A 103 -25.41 -25.32 4.05
N GLU A 104 -24.22 -24.92 3.60
CA GLU A 104 -23.17 -24.29 4.40
C GLU A 104 -23.14 -22.77 4.16
N TYR A 105 -22.63 -22.04 5.15
CA TYR A 105 -22.23 -20.65 4.96
C TYR A 105 -20.88 -20.62 4.25
N ASN A 106 -20.87 -20.22 3.00
CA ASN A 106 -19.69 -20.20 2.17
C ASN A 106 -19.12 -18.78 2.08
N LEU A 107 -17.88 -18.58 2.53
CA LEU A 107 -17.18 -17.30 2.45
C LEU A 107 -15.99 -17.44 1.49
N LEU A 108 -15.95 -16.58 0.48
CA LEU A 108 -14.83 -16.47 -0.45
C LEU A 108 -14.14 -15.13 -0.25
N PHE A 109 -12.95 -15.16 0.31
CA PHE A 109 -12.08 -14.01 0.47
C PHE A 109 -11.07 -13.97 -0.67
N HIS A 110 -11.05 -12.88 -1.42
CA HIS A 110 -9.91 -12.52 -2.26
C HIS A 110 -9.05 -11.53 -1.50
N LEU A 111 -7.78 -11.86 -1.30
CA LEU A 111 -6.81 -11.08 -0.54
C LEU A 111 -5.60 -10.72 -1.42
N SER A 112 -5.38 -9.41 -1.60
CA SER A 112 -4.24 -8.88 -2.35
C SER A 112 -3.81 -7.54 -1.76
N SER A 113 -2.72 -6.93 -2.25
CA SER A 113 -2.42 -5.52 -1.93
C SER A 113 -3.42 -4.52 -2.57
N LYS A 114 -4.27 -5.00 -3.49
CA LYS A 114 -5.32 -4.24 -4.18
C LYS A 114 -6.68 -4.85 -3.90
N LYS A 115 -7.73 -4.04 -3.99
CA LYS A 115 -9.14 -4.50 -3.94
C LYS A 115 -9.76 -4.38 -5.32
N TYR A 116 -10.75 -5.22 -5.61
CA TYR A 116 -11.69 -4.97 -6.68
C TYR A 116 -12.49 -3.69 -6.38
N ASP A 117 -12.86 -2.96 -7.41
CA ASP A 117 -13.80 -1.86 -7.26
C ASP A 117 -15.24 -2.37 -6.95
N GLU A 118 -16.14 -1.47 -6.56
CA GLU A 118 -17.50 -1.84 -6.18
C GLU A 118 -18.29 -2.51 -7.32
N PHE A 119 -18.07 -2.08 -8.56
CA PHE A 119 -18.69 -2.65 -9.74
C PHE A 119 -18.21 -4.08 -10.02
N GLU A 120 -16.90 -4.30 -9.90
CA GLU A 120 -16.30 -5.62 -10.06
C GLU A 120 -16.76 -6.59 -8.96
N VAL A 121 -16.82 -6.12 -7.69
CA VAL A 121 -17.34 -6.91 -6.56
C VAL A 121 -18.79 -7.33 -6.82
N GLU A 122 -19.63 -6.43 -7.26
CA GLU A 122 -21.03 -6.74 -7.55
C GLU A 122 -21.19 -7.72 -8.72
N ASN A 123 -20.39 -7.55 -9.76
CA ASN A 123 -20.35 -8.51 -10.90
C ASN A 123 -19.94 -9.92 -10.45
N ILE A 124 -18.92 -10.02 -9.57
CA ILE A 124 -18.48 -11.31 -9.02
C ILE A 124 -19.61 -11.94 -8.17
N LYS A 125 -20.25 -11.18 -7.28
CA LYS A 125 -21.37 -11.65 -6.46
C LYS A 125 -22.53 -12.17 -7.31
N ASN A 126 -22.89 -11.46 -8.38
CA ASN A 126 -23.96 -11.87 -9.29
C ASN A 126 -23.63 -13.20 -9.97
N LYS A 127 -22.40 -13.36 -10.49
CA LYS A 127 -21.96 -14.62 -11.09
C LYS A 127 -21.90 -15.79 -10.09
N LEU A 128 -21.52 -15.53 -8.84
CA LEU A 128 -21.53 -16.54 -7.79
C LEU A 128 -22.95 -17.01 -7.45
N ASN A 129 -23.92 -16.11 -7.46
CA ASN A 129 -25.33 -16.43 -7.20
C ASN A 129 -25.98 -17.26 -8.34
N GLU A 130 -25.42 -17.23 -9.57
CA GLU A 130 -25.88 -18.05 -10.70
C GLU A 130 -25.41 -19.52 -10.61
N LEU A 131 -24.43 -19.82 -9.76
CA LEU A 131 -23.92 -21.19 -9.61
C LEU A 131 -24.93 -22.10 -8.92
N LYS A 132 -25.26 -23.22 -9.57
CA LYS A 132 -26.19 -24.21 -9.04
C LYS A 132 -25.47 -25.30 -8.24
N GLY A 133 -26.13 -25.83 -7.23
CA GLY A 133 -25.64 -26.97 -6.45
C GLY A 133 -24.67 -26.59 -5.30
N ILE A 134 -24.35 -25.34 -5.15
CA ILE A 134 -23.61 -24.79 -4.00
C ILE A 134 -24.55 -23.89 -3.19
N GLY A 135 -24.33 -23.77 -1.88
CA GLY A 135 -25.06 -22.81 -1.05
C GLY A 135 -24.74 -21.37 -1.42
N LYS A 136 -25.36 -20.42 -0.74
CA LYS A 136 -25.07 -18.99 -0.94
C LYS A 136 -23.59 -18.74 -0.64
N VAL A 137 -22.87 -18.11 -1.60
CA VAL A 137 -21.48 -17.72 -1.45
C VAL A 137 -21.39 -16.22 -1.22
N ASN A 138 -20.81 -15.81 -0.10
CA ASN A 138 -20.53 -14.42 0.19
C ASN A 138 -19.09 -14.11 -0.22
N PHE A 139 -18.92 -13.14 -1.13
CA PHE A 139 -17.61 -12.72 -1.66
C PHE A 139 -17.14 -11.44 -0.99
N PHE A 140 -15.88 -11.43 -0.59
CA PHE A 140 -15.21 -10.29 0.03
C PHE A 140 -13.88 -10.02 -0.65
N SER A 141 -13.69 -8.77 -1.09
CA SER A 141 -12.42 -8.27 -1.60
C SER A 141 -11.69 -7.52 -0.50
N LEU A 142 -10.60 -8.06 -0.02
CA LEU A 142 -9.81 -7.51 1.08
C LEU A 142 -8.39 -7.19 0.61
N ASN A 143 -7.76 -6.22 1.27
CA ASN A 143 -6.32 -6.06 1.22
C ASN A 143 -5.69 -6.41 2.58
N TYR A 144 -4.35 -6.49 2.61
CA TYR A 144 -3.64 -6.86 3.84
C TYR A 144 -3.77 -5.81 4.95
N GLN A 145 -4.03 -4.54 4.59
CA GLN A 145 -4.32 -3.48 5.57
C GLN A 145 -5.62 -3.78 6.33
N ASP A 146 -6.66 -4.29 5.65
CA ASP A 146 -7.92 -4.64 6.32
C ASP A 146 -7.70 -5.68 7.43
N LEU A 147 -6.83 -6.68 7.18
CA LEU A 147 -6.50 -7.68 8.19
C LEU A 147 -5.75 -7.06 9.39
N VAL A 148 -4.79 -6.20 9.09
CA VAL A 148 -4.02 -5.50 10.13
C VAL A 148 -4.91 -4.56 10.93
N ASP A 149 -5.80 -3.81 10.28
CA ASP A 149 -6.71 -2.88 10.95
C ASP A 149 -7.71 -3.63 11.83
N GLN A 150 -8.19 -4.78 11.39
CA GLN A 150 -9.07 -5.63 12.19
C GLN A 150 -8.35 -6.23 13.42
N LEU A 151 -7.07 -6.65 13.28
CA LEU A 151 -6.26 -7.07 14.43
C LEU A 151 -6.04 -5.90 15.40
N LYS A 152 -5.76 -4.69 14.90
CA LYS A 152 -5.63 -3.48 15.73
C LYS A 152 -6.93 -3.16 16.48
N ALA A 153 -8.08 -3.32 15.83
CA ALA A 153 -9.38 -3.12 16.47
C ALA A 153 -9.57 -4.09 17.65
N LEU A 154 -9.20 -5.39 17.47
CA LEU A 154 -9.21 -6.36 18.55
C LEU A 154 -8.24 -5.99 19.68
N VAL A 155 -7.00 -5.60 19.37
CA VAL A 155 -6.02 -5.17 20.38
C VAL A 155 -6.55 -3.98 21.16
N ASN A 156 -7.16 -2.99 20.50
CA ASN A 156 -7.74 -1.83 21.18
C ASN A 156 -8.90 -2.21 22.13
N LYS A 157 -9.69 -3.21 21.75
CA LYS A 157 -10.79 -3.73 22.59
C LYS A 157 -10.28 -4.58 23.76
N HIS A 158 -9.17 -5.32 23.55
CA HIS A 158 -8.60 -6.29 24.49
C HIS A 158 -7.16 -5.90 24.89
N GLN A 159 -6.99 -4.68 25.43
CA GLN A 159 -5.68 -4.04 25.67
C GLN A 159 -4.72 -4.80 26.61
N TYR A 160 -5.21 -5.71 27.42
CA TYR A 160 -4.39 -6.49 28.34
C TYR A 160 -3.92 -7.85 27.77
N GLU A 161 -4.30 -8.17 26.53
CA GLU A 161 -3.95 -9.43 25.88
C GLU A 161 -2.61 -9.31 25.13
N HIS A 162 -1.52 -9.51 25.85
CA HIS A 162 -0.16 -9.37 25.30
C HIS A 162 0.15 -10.29 24.11
N ASN A 163 -0.44 -11.51 24.10
CA ASN A 163 -0.25 -12.42 22.96
C ASN A 163 -0.92 -11.88 21.69
N LEU A 164 -2.10 -11.26 21.82
CA LEU A 164 -2.80 -10.61 20.72
C LEU A 164 -2.02 -9.38 20.21
N GLN A 165 -1.48 -8.56 21.12
CA GLN A 165 -0.62 -7.42 20.75
C GLN A 165 0.60 -7.89 19.94
N ARG A 166 1.29 -8.92 20.45
CA ARG A 166 2.47 -9.50 19.78
C ARG A 166 2.12 -10.10 18.41
N LEU A 167 0.96 -10.78 18.29
CA LEU A 167 0.48 -11.33 17.02
C LEU A 167 0.27 -10.21 16.00
N ASN A 168 -0.42 -9.13 16.40
CA ASN A 168 -0.65 -7.98 15.55
C ASN A 168 0.66 -7.33 15.07
N GLU A 169 1.59 -7.03 16.00
CA GLU A 169 2.89 -6.43 15.65
C GLU A 169 3.69 -7.31 14.68
N ASN A 170 3.74 -8.62 14.94
CA ASN A 170 4.47 -9.55 14.08
C ASN A 170 3.86 -9.64 12.69
N PHE A 171 2.52 -9.72 12.59
CA PHE A 171 1.84 -9.82 11.31
C PHE A 171 1.94 -8.52 10.50
N GLU A 172 1.76 -7.36 11.14
CA GLU A 172 1.95 -6.06 10.51
C GLU A 172 3.38 -5.90 9.97
N ASN A 173 4.40 -6.20 10.79
CA ASN A 173 5.81 -6.15 10.38
C ASN A 173 6.10 -7.11 9.22
N TYR A 174 5.49 -8.29 9.21
CA TYR A 174 5.55 -9.23 8.09
C TYR A 174 4.96 -8.62 6.81
N CYS A 175 3.75 -8.07 6.86
CA CYS A 175 3.09 -7.45 5.71
C CYS A 175 3.89 -6.26 5.15
N ILE A 176 4.45 -5.42 6.03
CA ILE A 176 5.34 -4.31 5.64
C ILE A 176 6.60 -4.85 4.97
N GLY A 177 7.27 -5.83 5.59
CA GLY A 177 8.51 -6.42 5.10
C GLY A 177 8.37 -7.15 3.75
N MET A 178 7.18 -7.67 3.46
CA MET A 178 6.82 -8.31 2.19
C MET A 178 6.30 -7.32 1.13
N GLY A 179 6.10 -6.04 1.48
CA GLY A 179 5.53 -5.04 0.58
C GLY A 179 4.05 -5.29 0.24
N LEU A 180 3.31 -5.97 1.12
CA LEU A 180 1.89 -6.34 0.92
C LEU A 180 0.92 -5.22 1.28
N MET A 181 1.36 -4.28 2.11
CA MET A 181 0.53 -3.15 2.51
C MET A 181 0.18 -2.30 1.29
N PRO A 182 -1.05 -1.79 1.18
CA PRO A 182 -1.39 -0.85 0.12
C PRO A 182 -0.42 0.31 0.19
N LYS A 183 0.06 0.74 -0.97
CA LYS A 183 0.94 1.90 -1.04
C LYS A 183 0.12 3.10 -0.58
N SER A 184 0.48 3.68 0.56
CA SER A 184 -0.16 4.90 1.03
C SER A 184 -0.06 5.97 -0.06
N ASN A 185 -1.20 6.53 -0.43
CA ASN A 185 -1.27 7.69 -1.33
C ASN A 185 -0.86 9.00 -0.63
N HIS A 186 -0.33 8.88 0.59
CA HIS A 186 -0.02 10.02 1.46
C HIS A 186 1.43 10.04 1.93
N VAL A 187 2.34 9.51 1.11
CA VAL A 187 3.78 9.52 1.43
C VAL A 187 4.39 10.85 1.01
N LEU A 188 5.00 11.55 1.95
CA LEU A 188 5.81 12.75 1.76
C LEU A 188 7.30 12.36 1.69
N ARG A 189 7.94 12.62 0.56
CA ARG A 189 9.38 12.46 0.35
C ARG A 189 10.07 13.80 0.57
N ALA A 190 10.81 13.96 1.66
CA ALA A 190 11.59 15.16 1.94
C ALA A 190 12.96 15.06 1.28
N MET A 191 13.33 16.08 0.50
CA MET A 191 14.59 16.16 -0.25
C MET A 191 15.42 17.33 0.26
N ALA A 192 16.72 17.08 0.51
CA ALA A 192 17.67 18.13 0.79
C ALA A 192 17.95 18.95 -0.48
N CYS A 193 17.42 20.15 -0.57
CA CYS A 193 17.48 20.96 -1.79
C CYS A 193 18.69 21.89 -1.87
N GLY A 194 19.35 22.20 -0.77
CA GLY A 194 20.59 22.98 -0.74
C GLY A 194 20.58 24.19 -1.70
N GLN A 195 21.45 24.13 -2.70
CA GLN A 195 21.64 25.18 -3.70
C GLN A 195 20.51 25.25 -4.74
N SER A 196 19.87 24.12 -5.09
CA SER A 196 18.79 24.08 -6.10
C SER A 196 17.44 24.58 -5.58
N PHE A 197 17.36 25.04 -4.33
CA PHE A 197 16.10 25.34 -3.64
C PHE A 197 15.24 26.36 -4.41
N GLU A 198 15.82 27.49 -4.81
CA GLU A 198 15.10 28.56 -5.51
C GLU A 198 14.64 28.11 -6.93
N LEU A 199 15.50 27.39 -7.64
CA LEU A 199 15.18 26.82 -8.94
C LEU A 199 14.00 25.82 -8.82
N ASN A 200 14.04 24.97 -7.80
CA ASN A 200 12.98 23.98 -7.55
C ASN A 200 11.64 24.64 -7.22
N LEU A 201 11.64 25.72 -6.44
CA LEU A 201 10.42 26.48 -6.15
C LEU A 201 9.85 27.18 -7.38
N LYS A 202 10.72 27.86 -8.13
CA LYS A 202 10.31 28.63 -9.31
C LYS A 202 9.62 27.75 -10.35
N HIS A 203 10.22 26.59 -10.65
CA HIS A 203 9.71 25.67 -11.66
C HIS A 203 8.82 24.56 -11.10
N LYS A 204 8.51 24.56 -9.81
CA LYS A 204 7.67 23.55 -9.14
C LYS A 204 8.11 22.13 -9.49
N PHE A 205 9.38 21.83 -9.30
CA PHE A 205 9.94 20.52 -9.61
C PHE A 205 11.09 20.14 -8.67
N TYR A 206 11.48 18.89 -8.70
CA TYR A 206 12.74 18.39 -8.18
C TYR A 206 13.39 17.48 -9.21
N PHE A 207 14.70 17.38 -9.20
CA PHE A 207 15.43 16.51 -10.11
C PHE A 207 16.42 15.62 -9.36
N ASP A 208 16.64 14.43 -9.91
CA ASP A 208 17.62 13.47 -9.42
C ASP A 208 18.21 12.67 -10.59
N SER A 209 19.37 12.03 -10.39
CA SER A 209 19.91 11.12 -11.42
C SER A 209 18.90 10.03 -11.75
N ALA A 210 18.68 9.72 -13.02
CA ALA A 210 17.78 8.65 -13.46
C ALA A 210 18.20 7.27 -12.93
N SER A 211 19.52 7.07 -12.66
CA SER A 211 20.04 5.83 -12.10
C SER A 211 19.71 5.64 -10.60
N ARG A 212 19.24 6.67 -9.92
CA ARG A 212 18.93 6.61 -8.49
C ARG A 212 17.53 6.05 -8.26
N GLY A 213 17.41 4.97 -7.49
CA GLY A 213 16.14 4.40 -7.07
C GLY A 213 15.38 5.32 -6.09
N TYR A 214 14.07 5.16 -6.02
CA TYR A 214 13.20 5.81 -5.02
C TYR A 214 12.04 4.88 -4.66
N SER A 215 11.52 5.03 -3.44
CA SER A 215 10.25 4.43 -3.05
C SER A 215 9.09 5.30 -3.51
N ASP A 216 7.91 4.73 -3.70
CA ASP A 216 6.74 5.48 -4.14
C ASP A 216 6.37 6.59 -3.15
N PHE A 217 5.93 7.73 -3.68
CA PHE A 217 5.48 8.88 -2.92
C PHE A 217 4.53 9.75 -3.75
N ASN A 218 3.73 10.56 -3.06
CA ASN A 218 2.71 11.43 -3.68
C ASN A 218 2.96 12.90 -3.40
N TYR A 219 3.71 13.19 -2.34
CA TYR A 219 4.08 14.54 -1.95
C TYR A 219 5.61 14.66 -1.89
N LEU A 220 6.13 15.80 -2.29
CA LEU A 220 7.54 16.12 -2.20
C LEU A 220 7.74 17.33 -1.28
N GLY A 221 8.69 17.22 -0.35
CA GLY A 221 9.05 18.27 0.59
C GLY A 221 10.43 18.82 0.32
N PHE A 222 10.57 20.13 0.24
CA PHE A 222 11.82 20.83 0.08
C PHE A 222 12.44 21.14 1.43
N TYR A 223 13.47 20.40 1.80
CA TYR A 223 14.16 20.52 3.06
C TYR A 223 15.37 21.45 2.95
N LYS A 224 15.41 22.48 3.80
CA LYS A 224 16.51 23.43 3.94
C LYS A 224 16.55 23.94 5.38
N LEU A 225 17.73 24.17 5.97
CA LEU A 225 17.91 24.72 7.31
C LEU A 225 17.11 23.99 8.41
N LYS A 226 17.21 22.67 8.44
CA LYS A 226 16.53 21.81 9.41
C LYS A 226 14.98 21.84 9.36
N SER A 227 14.40 22.28 8.28
CA SER A 227 12.95 22.28 8.10
C SER A 227 12.57 21.87 6.70
N ILE A 228 11.45 21.17 6.56
CA ILE A 228 10.71 21.09 5.30
C ILE A 228 9.94 22.40 5.19
N GLN A 229 10.41 23.28 4.30
CA GLN A 229 9.88 24.65 4.18
C GLN A 229 8.73 24.75 3.18
N TYR A 230 8.67 23.84 2.22
CA TYR A 230 7.60 23.76 1.22
C TYR A 230 7.25 22.32 0.95
N ILE A 231 5.99 22.09 0.63
CA ILE A 231 5.51 20.78 0.14
C ILE A 231 4.72 20.96 -1.15
N GLY A 232 4.76 19.95 -2.01
CA GLY A 232 4.01 19.94 -3.27
C GLY A 232 3.46 18.54 -3.57
N LYS A 233 2.29 18.47 -4.25
CA LYS A 233 1.73 17.22 -4.74
C LYS A 233 2.37 16.87 -6.08
N VAL A 234 2.90 15.65 -6.21
CA VAL A 234 3.51 15.17 -7.46
C VAL A 234 2.43 14.98 -8.52
N GLU A 235 2.57 15.68 -9.64
CA GLU A 235 1.67 15.53 -10.79
C GLU A 235 2.22 14.58 -11.85
N ASN A 236 3.55 14.57 -12.04
CA ASN A 236 4.20 13.67 -13.00
C ASN A 236 5.64 13.36 -12.59
N ILE A 237 6.15 12.24 -13.08
CA ILE A 237 7.57 11.85 -12.98
C ILE A 237 8.04 11.56 -14.39
N ILE A 238 9.08 12.26 -14.85
CA ILE A 238 9.54 12.19 -16.23
C ILE A 238 11.05 11.96 -16.23
N GLU A 239 11.53 11.00 -17.01
CA GLU A 239 12.95 10.90 -17.36
C GLU A 239 13.14 11.45 -18.76
N ALA A 240 14.02 12.42 -18.90
CA ALA A 240 14.26 13.05 -20.18
C ALA A 240 15.71 13.52 -20.29
N ASP A 241 16.17 13.59 -21.55
CA ASP A 241 17.36 14.31 -21.94
C ASP A 241 16.96 15.53 -22.74
N TRP A 242 17.77 16.57 -22.66
CA TRP A 242 17.61 17.79 -23.45
C TRP A 242 18.96 18.34 -23.87
N ASP A 243 19.07 18.72 -25.14
CA ASP A 243 20.16 19.54 -25.66
C ASP A 243 19.61 20.55 -26.68
N GLU A 244 20.43 21.54 -27.03
CA GLU A 244 19.99 22.61 -27.99
C GLU A 244 19.73 22.10 -29.40
N THR A 245 20.40 21.03 -29.81
CA THR A 245 20.32 20.51 -31.18
C THR A 245 19.11 19.61 -31.38
N ASN A 246 18.87 18.70 -30.42
CA ASN A 246 17.87 17.65 -30.54
C ASN A 246 16.58 17.98 -29.77
N GLY A 247 16.60 19.00 -28.90
CA GLY A 247 15.47 19.35 -28.06
C GLY A 247 15.23 18.38 -26.92
N LEU A 248 13.98 18.29 -26.44
CA LEU A 248 13.60 17.42 -25.33
C LEU A 248 13.27 15.99 -25.83
N ASN A 249 14.06 15.03 -25.38
CA ASN A 249 13.83 13.59 -25.59
C ASN A 249 13.33 12.93 -24.31
N VAL A 250 12.04 12.61 -24.24
CA VAL A 250 11.41 11.93 -23.10
C VAL A 250 11.65 10.43 -23.19
N LYS A 251 12.34 9.84 -22.19
CA LYS A 251 12.69 8.41 -22.11
C LYS A 251 11.62 7.59 -21.40
N SER A 252 11.11 8.10 -20.29
CA SER A 252 10.05 7.46 -19.52
C SER A 252 9.17 8.50 -18.80
N PHE A 253 7.96 8.09 -18.41
CA PHE A 253 7.03 8.97 -17.69
C PHE A 253 6.01 8.16 -16.90
N LYS A 254 5.51 8.74 -15.80
CA LYS A 254 4.39 8.16 -15.03
C LYS A 254 3.04 8.40 -15.73
N PHE A 255 2.85 9.61 -16.28
CA PHE A 255 1.70 10.00 -17.09
C PHE A 255 2.19 10.68 -18.36
N LEU A 256 1.42 10.60 -19.46
CA LEU A 256 1.80 11.26 -20.72
C LEU A 256 2.04 12.76 -20.49
N PRO A 257 3.27 13.28 -20.74
CA PRO A 257 3.58 14.68 -20.47
C PRO A 257 2.78 15.63 -21.34
N THR A 258 2.16 16.62 -20.71
CA THR A 258 1.51 17.73 -21.44
C THR A 258 2.54 18.66 -22.04
N ASP A 259 2.13 19.48 -23.03
CA ASP A 259 3.03 20.46 -23.65
C ASP A 259 3.50 21.53 -22.64
N GLU A 260 2.65 21.89 -21.69
CA GLU A 260 3.01 22.77 -20.57
C GLU A 260 4.11 22.15 -19.69
N GLN A 261 3.99 20.87 -19.34
CA GLN A 261 5.01 20.15 -18.57
C GLN A 261 6.33 20.07 -19.33
N LYS A 262 6.30 19.76 -20.64
CA LYS A 262 7.49 19.75 -21.49
C LYS A 262 8.16 21.14 -21.56
N LYS A 263 7.38 22.20 -21.74
CA LYS A 263 7.87 23.58 -21.76
C LYS A 263 8.54 23.93 -20.43
N ARG A 264 7.87 23.64 -19.32
CA ARG A 264 8.40 23.87 -17.96
C ARG A 264 9.72 23.11 -17.73
N LEU A 265 9.83 21.86 -18.20
CA LEU A 265 11.09 21.10 -18.13
C LEU A 265 12.21 21.78 -18.93
N ILE A 266 11.96 22.16 -20.16
CA ILE A 266 12.97 22.83 -21.02
C ILE A 266 13.46 24.12 -20.35
N GLU A 267 12.55 24.95 -19.84
CA GLU A 267 12.90 26.19 -19.16
C GLU A 267 13.73 25.94 -17.89
N SER A 268 13.36 24.93 -17.09
CA SER A 268 14.10 24.58 -15.87
C SER A 268 15.50 24.03 -16.18
N ILE A 269 15.65 23.24 -17.25
CA ILE A 269 16.95 22.70 -17.68
C ILE A 269 17.84 23.84 -18.17
N LYS A 270 17.35 24.73 -19.02
CA LYS A 270 18.11 25.89 -19.52
C LYS A 270 18.60 26.77 -18.36
N GLU A 271 17.69 27.14 -17.45
CA GLU A 271 18.05 27.96 -16.30
C GLU A 271 19.08 27.27 -15.38
N SER A 272 19.00 25.94 -15.23
CA SER A 272 20.00 25.20 -14.45
C SER A 272 21.38 25.21 -15.09
N ILE A 273 21.45 25.13 -16.43
CA ILE A 273 22.69 25.21 -17.19
C ILE A 273 23.33 26.60 -17.04
N ASP A 274 22.52 27.65 -17.18
CA ASP A 274 22.95 29.04 -16.96
C ASP A 274 23.44 29.27 -15.54
N GLY A 275 22.85 28.57 -14.57
CA GLY A 275 23.28 28.54 -13.16
C GLY A 275 24.50 27.65 -12.86
N GLY A 276 25.09 27.02 -13.87
CA GLY A 276 26.28 26.16 -13.72
C GLY A 276 25.96 24.69 -13.41
N TRP A 277 24.71 24.26 -13.53
CA TRP A 277 24.31 22.86 -13.30
C TRP A 277 23.67 22.25 -14.55
N ASN A 278 24.35 21.30 -15.17
CA ASN A 278 23.77 20.59 -16.29
C ASN A 278 22.92 19.41 -15.81
N ILE A 279 21.58 19.63 -15.80
CA ILE A 279 20.59 18.58 -15.53
C ILE A 279 19.92 18.06 -16.82
N GLY A 280 20.47 18.45 -17.99
CA GLY A 280 19.89 18.10 -19.30
C GLY A 280 20.08 16.64 -19.70
N MET A 281 20.95 15.87 -19.02
CA MET A 281 21.26 14.49 -19.40
C MET A 281 21.13 13.54 -18.21
N ASN A 282 20.48 12.38 -18.45
CA ASN A 282 20.34 11.30 -17.48
C ASN A 282 19.69 11.71 -16.15
N HIS A 283 18.69 12.58 -16.20
CA HIS A 283 17.95 13.03 -15.04
C HIS A 283 16.49 12.60 -15.07
N ARG A 284 15.96 12.43 -13.86
CA ARG A 284 14.54 12.23 -13.59
C ARG A 284 14.00 13.48 -12.90
N PHE A 285 12.86 13.93 -13.39
CA PHE A 285 12.18 15.15 -12.95
C PHE A 285 10.87 14.79 -12.26
N PHE A 286 10.69 15.27 -11.06
CA PHE A 286 9.46 15.13 -10.27
C PHE A 286 8.72 16.47 -10.36
N LEU A 287 7.71 16.53 -11.20
CA LEU A 287 6.90 17.73 -11.43
C LEU A 287 5.81 17.83 -10.36
N LEU A 288 5.59 19.03 -9.84
CA LEU A 288 4.60 19.32 -8.83
C LEU A 288 3.48 20.18 -9.40
N LYS A 289 2.24 19.85 -9.03
CA LYS A 289 1.05 20.62 -9.43
C LYS A 289 1.06 21.98 -8.73
N ASP A 290 1.11 21.95 -7.39
CA ASP A 290 1.09 23.10 -6.50
C ASP A 290 2.16 22.97 -5.44
N ILE A 291 2.65 24.10 -4.93
CA ILE A 291 3.62 24.17 -3.86
C ILE A 291 3.10 25.12 -2.79
N THR A 292 3.10 24.67 -1.53
CA THR A 292 2.63 25.45 -0.39
C THR A 292 3.71 25.51 0.70
N SER A 293 3.88 26.68 1.32
CA SER A 293 4.85 26.87 2.39
C SER A 293 4.42 26.15 3.67
N THR A 294 5.38 25.52 4.32
CA THR A 294 5.21 24.92 5.66
C THR A 294 6.44 25.20 6.52
N ASP A 295 6.51 24.65 7.72
CA ASP A 295 7.70 24.69 8.59
C ASP A 295 7.75 23.44 9.47
N TYR A 296 7.89 22.27 8.81
CA TYR A 296 7.96 20.99 9.52
C TYR A 296 9.39 20.76 9.97
N ARG A 297 9.68 21.10 11.24
CA ARG A 297 11.03 21.20 11.79
C ARG A 297 11.58 19.89 12.29
N LYS A 298 12.87 19.67 11.98
CA LYS A 298 13.70 18.64 12.59
C LYS A 298 14.29 19.17 13.91
N THR A 299 14.06 18.44 15.01
CA THR A 299 14.55 18.80 16.34
C THR A 299 15.90 18.20 16.67
N SER A 300 16.19 16.99 16.15
CA SER A 300 17.47 16.32 16.42
C SER A 300 18.66 16.99 15.71
N PRO A 301 19.90 16.79 16.20
CA PRO A 301 21.12 17.32 15.58
C PRO A 301 21.33 16.84 14.13
N GLY A 302 22.04 17.63 13.33
CA GLY A 302 22.35 17.30 11.93
C GLY A 302 21.19 17.55 10.97
N GLY A 303 21.48 17.49 9.66
CA GLY A 303 20.49 17.56 8.58
C GLY A 303 19.95 16.17 8.21
N ILE A 304 19.13 16.11 7.14
CA ILE A 304 18.82 14.83 6.50
C ILE A 304 19.95 14.43 5.57
N PHE A 305 20.24 13.15 5.54
CA PHE A 305 21.18 12.61 4.56
C PHE A 305 20.39 12.20 3.31
N ARG A 306 20.42 13.03 2.27
CA ARG A 306 19.75 12.87 0.97
C ARG A 306 18.23 12.96 1.05
N VAL A 307 17.53 11.97 1.62
CA VAL A 307 16.08 11.83 1.56
C VAL A 307 15.52 11.27 2.87
N ARG A 308 14.32 11.72 3.26
CA ARG A 308 13.51 11.13 4.32
C ARG A 308 12.08 10.94 3.82
N TYR A 309 11.46 9.83 4.19
CA TYR A 309 10.05 9.54 3.88
C TYR A 309 9.22 9.65 5.15
N PHE A 310 8.03 10.24 5.02
CA PHE A 310 7.03 10.34 6.07
C PHE A 310 5.71 9.82 5.53
N ASN A 311 5.05 8.93 6.26
CA ASN A 311 3.66 8.62 6.00
C ASN A 311 2.81 9.70 6.67
N LEU A 312 2.06 10.48 5.89
CA LEU A 312 1.22 11.55 6.43
C LEU A 312 0.05 11.01 7.28
N GLU A 313 -0.33 9.76 7.09
CA GLU A 313 -1.36 9.08 7.90
C GLU A 313 -0.91 8.89 9.35
N ASP A 314 0.40 8.73 9.59
CA ASP A 314 0.98 8.64 10.94
C ASP A 314 1.01 10.01 11.64
N LEU A 315 0.93 11.09 10.87
CA LEU A 315 1.03 12.46 11.36
C LEU A 315 -0.34 13.14 11.50
N LEU A 316 -1.33 12.69 10.75
CA LEU A 316 -2.64 13.34 10.57
C LEU A 316 -3.75 12.29 10.79
N PRO A 317 -4.71 12.50 11.70
CA PRO A 317 -5.81 11.55 11.93
C PRO A 317 -6.61 11.22 10.66
N LYS A 318 -6.68 12.20 9.74
CA LYS A 318 -7.21 12.08 8.39
C LYS A 318 -6.41 13.00 7.50
N VAL A 319 -5.81 12.46 6.44
CA VAL A 319 -5.04 13.28 5.49
C VAL A 319 -6.01 14.06 4.62
N PRO A 320 -5.95 15.40 4.64
CA PRO A 320 -6.77 16.24 3.78
C PRO A 320 -6.43 16.05 2.30
N ASN A 321 -7.39 16.34 1.41
CA ASN A 321 -7.13 16.27 -0.03
C ASN A 321 -6.37 17.49 -0.56
N ASP A 322 -6.46 18.62 0.14
CA ASP A 322 -5.78 19.86 -0.22
C ASP A 322 -4.42 19.98 0.47
N ILE A 323 -3.46 20.52 -0.25
CA ILE A 323 -2.08 20.63 0.22
C ILE A 323 -1.88 21.74 1.23
N GLU A 324 -2.71 22.78 1.20
CA GLU A 324 -2.69 23.92 2.11
C GLU A 324 -2.98 23.48 3.54
N THR A 325 -4.01 22.67 3.71
CA THR A 325 -4.36 22.10 5.02
C THR A 325 -3.28 21.15 5.52
N ILE A 326 -2.71 20.29 4.67
CA ILE A 326 -1.57 19.43 5.04
C ILE A 326 -0.40 20.31 5.51
N ALA A 327 -0.02 21.31 4.74
CA ALA A 327 1.08 22.24 5.06
C ALA A 327 0.84 22.99 6.38
N SER A 328 -0.38 23.43 6.62
CA SER A 328 -0.77 24.14 7.86
C SER A 328 -0.61 23.23 9.08
N VAL A 329 -1.05 21.98 9.01
CA VAL A 329 -0.90 21.03 10.13
C VAL A 329 0.56 20.69 10.38
N LEU A 330 1.36 20.49 9.33
CA LEU A 330 2.79 20.21 9.47
C LEU A 330 3.57 21.33 10.15
N LYS A 331 3.15 22.61 10.01
CA LYS A 331 3.75 23.75 10.73
C LYS A 331 3.69 23.62 12.25
N SER A 332 2.69 22.94 12.78
CA SER A 332 2.51 22.72 14.22
C SER A 332 3.25 21.50 14.76
N LYS A 333 3.93 20.75 13.90
CA LYS A 333 4.60 19.49 14.24
C LYS A 333 6.10 19.60 14.10
N THR A 334 6.80 18.71 14.81
CA THR A 334 8.25 18.52 14.70
C THR A 334 8.57 17.04 14.53
N TRP A 335 9.81 16.73 14.13
CA TRP A 335 10.31 15.37 13.94
C TRP A 335 11.79 15.24 14.29
N GLU A 336 12.26 14.01 14.46
CA GLU A 336 13.65 13.67 14.80
C GLU A 336 14.43 13.04 13.64
#